data_2e39f1015bc55eca249f25b7f417201f
#
_entry.id   2e39f1015bc55eca249f25b7f417201f
#
_cell.length_a   1.000
_cell.length_b   1.000
_cell.length_c   1.000
_cell.angle_alpha   90.00
_cell.angle_beta   90.00
_cell.angle_gamma   90.00
#
_symmetry.space_group_name_H-M   'P 1'
#
loop_
_entity.id
_entity.type
_entity.pdbx_description
1 polymer ?
#
loop_
_entity_poly.entity_id
_entity_poly.type
_entity_poly.pdbx_seq_one_letter_code
_entity_poly.pdbx_strand_id
1 'polypeptide(L)'
;MEQRLALPERVLMQIEKPARYIGNEVNMVRKNLSEVDVRIAMCFPDVYEIGMSYLGIQILYDMFNRREDVYCERVYSPWPDLDAIMRKEHIPLFSLETQTAISEFDWLAITIQYEMCYTNILQVIDLAGIPLLAKDRTKEHPIVIGGGPCTVNPEPMADFFDIFYIGEGETSYDALLDLYKQYKHSDMSREDFLRRASSIPGIYVPSMYEVSYQEDGTIEKVVPKYEDVPAKGKRQVVVDFENVSYPMKPVVPYIRATQDRVCLEIMRGCIRGCRFCQAGMIYRPTRQKNVEMLKKYARTMLDNTGYEEISLSSLSSSDYENLDVLLNYLITLRDTDHVNVSLPSLRIDAFSLDVMSKVQDIKKSSLTFASEAGTQRLRDVINKGITDENLLEGSRQAFLGGWDKVKLYFMLGLPTETDEDLYGIADLAERISCLLYTSDAADDGESVDLG
;
A
#
# COMPACT_ATOMS: atom_id res chain seq x y z
N MET A 1 -7.34 21.55 25.39
CA MET A 1 -8.62 21.95 24.76
C MET A 1 -9.30 20.67 24.28
N GLU A 2 -10.57 20.48 24.58
CA GLU A 2 -11.35 19.39 23.99
C GLU A 2 -11.40 19.57 22.47
N GLN A 3 -11.11 18.54 21.74
CA GLN A 3 -11.17 18.55 20.26
C GLN A 3 -12.66 18.67 19.86
N ARG A 4 -12.99 19.74 19.17
CA ARG A 4 -14.35 19.90 18.61
C ARG A 4 -14.45 18.99 17.38
N LEU A 5 -15.37 18.03 17.40
CA LEU A 5 -15.63 17.16 16.26
C LEU A 5 -16.26 17.95 15.10
N ALA A 6 -15.84 17.64 13.87
CA ALA A 6 -16.46 18.20 12.65
C ALA A 6 -17.90 17.72 12.48
N LEU A 7 -18.18 16.46 12.86
CA LEU A 7 -19.51 15.87 12.81
C LEU A 7 -20.27 16.15 14.11
N PRO A 8 -21.49 16.71 14.03
CA PRO A 8 -22.36 16.83 15.19
C PRO A 8 -22.85 15.46 15.66
N GLU A 9 -23.13 15.33 16.96
CA GLU A 9 -23.56 14.07 17.60
C GLU A 9 -24.73 13.40 16.87
N ARG A 10 -25.71 14.18 16.42
CA ARG A 10 -26.87 13.67 15.66
C ARG A 10 -26.49 12.96 14.35
N VAL A 11 -25.35 13.32 13.72
CA VAL A 11 -24.83 12.65 12.52
C VAL A 11 -24.10 11.39 12.92
N LEU A 12 -23.28 11.45 13.96
CA LEU A 12 -22.56 10.27 14.49
C LEU A 12 -23.50 9.15 14.90
N MET A 13 -24.71 9.49 15.38
CA MET A 13 -25.74 8.50 15.75
C MET A 13 -26.49 7.88 14.56
N GLN A 14 -26.31 8.40 13.33
CA GLN A 14 -27.00 7.93 12.12
C GLN A 14 -26.13 7.05 11.23
N ILE A 15 -24.81 7.01 11.46
CA ILE A 15 -23.85 6.35 10.60
C ILE A 15 -23.33 5.04 11.21
N GLU A 16 -22.97 4.11 10.36
CA GLU A 16 -22.20 2.94 10.76
C GLU A 16 -20.80 3.36 11.25
N LYS A 17 -20.35 2.75 12.32
CA LYS A 17 -18.97 2.89 12.84
C LYS A 17 -18.50 4.36 12.93
N PRO A 18 -19.12 5.20 13.76
CA PRO A 18 -18.71 6.60 13.93
C PRO A 18 -17.24 6.75 14.35
N ALA A 19 -16.64 5.73 14.95
CA ALA A 19 -15.21 5.71 15.30
C ALA A 19 -14.25 5.84 14.10
N ARG A 20 -14.72 5.67 12.87
CA ARG A 20 -13.94 5.98 11.66
C ARG A 20 -13.57 7.46 11.52
N TYR A 21 -14.33 8.36 12.18
CA TYR A 21 -14.36 9.79 11.87
C TYR A 21 -14.02 10.70 13.06
N ILE A 22 -13.77 10.13 14.23
CA ILE A 22 -13.59 10.92 15.47
C ILE A 22 -12.12 11.25 15.78
N GLY A 23 -11.16 10.56 15.16
CA GLY A 23 -9.74 10.74 15.46
C GLY A 23 -9.37 10.41 16.90
N ASN A 24 -8.31 11.02 17.40
CA ASN A 24 -7.86 10.91 18.81
C ASN A 24 -7.32 9.52 19.21
N GLU A 25 -6.88 8.73 18.24
CA GLU A 25 -6.33 7.40 18.44
C GLU A 25 -5.00 7.43 19.21
N VAL A 26 -4.64 6.29 19.79
CA VAL A 26 -3.34 6.09 20.45
C VAL A 26 -2.21 6.35 19.44
N ASN A 27 -1.18 7.07 19.87
CA ASN A 27 -0.03 7.49 19.05
C ASN A 27 -0.34 8.51 17.94
N MET A 28 -1.55 9.04 17.84
CA MET A 28 -1.85 10.12 16.93
C MET A 28 -0.98 11.35 17.23
N VAL A 29 -0.32 11.90 16.22
CA VAL A 29 0.54 13.09 16.37
C VAL A 29 -0.33 14.33 16.61
N ARG A 30 0.10 15.19 17.53
CA ARG A 30 -0.53 16.48 17.79
C ARG A 30 0.52 17.56 17.72
N LYS A 31 0.24 18.64 16.99
CA LYS A 31 1.11 19.80 16.88
C LYS A 31 0.35 21.09 17.20
N ASN A 32 1.09 22.09 17.64
CA ASN A 32 0.56 23.44 17.76
C ASN A 32 0.52 24.10 16.38
N LEU A 33 -0.66 24.43 15.87
CA LEU A 33 -0.84 25.00 14.53
C LEU A 33 -0.11 26.33 14.33
N SER A 34 0.16 27.09 15.42
CA SER A 34 0.91 28.35 15.34
C SER A 34 2.42 28.17 15.04
N GLU A 35 2.93 26.95 15.17
CA GLU A 35 4.34 26.58 14.95
C GLU A 35 4.53 25.82 13.63
N VAL A 36 3.44 25.53 12.92
CA VAL A 36 3.42 24.76 11.68
C VAL A 36 3.32 25.70 10.49
N ASP A 37 4.22 25.54 9.54
CA ASP A 37 4.21 26.32 8.30
C ASP A 37 3.43 25.63 7.18
N VAL A 38 3.53 24.28 7.07
CA VAL A 38 2.85 23.51 6.02
C VAL A 38 1.94 22.44 6.62
N ARG A 39 0.68 22.43 6.21
CA ARG A 39 -0.31 21.41 6.59
C ARG A 39 -0.60 20.50 5.42
N ILE A 40 -0.48 19.20 5.63
CA ILE A 40 -0.71 18.16 4.64
C ILE A 40 -1.89 17.29 5.05
N ALA A 41 -2.94 17.24 4.24
CA ALA A 41 -3.99 16.26 4.33
C ALA A 41 -3.56 15.01 3.56
N MET A 42 -3.10 13.97 4.28
CA MET A 42 -2.66 12.69 3.71
C MET A 42 -3.86 11.76 3.55
N CYS A 43 -4.30 11.57 2.33
CA CYS A 43 -5.50 10.81 2.00
C CYS A 43 -5.18 9.40 1.49
N PHE A 44 -5.80 8.40 2.10
CA PHE A 44 -6.00 7.09 1.50
C PHE A 44 -7.44 7.04 0.94
N PRO A 45 -7.63 6.89 -0.38
CA PRO A 45 -8.94 7.03 -1.01
C PRO A 45 -9.80 5.76 -0.88
N ASP A 46 -9.92 5.26 0.32
CA ASP A 46 -10.78 4.15 0.72
C ASP A 46 -11.17 4.34 2.20
N VAL A 47 -11.97 3.43 2.74
CA VAL A 47 -12.44 3.49 4.11
C VAL A 47 -11.32 3.38 5.14
N TYR A 48 -11.58 3.91 6.33
CA TYR A 48 -10.65 3.95 7.45
C TYR A 48 -9.94 2.61 7.74
N GLU A 49 -10.68 1.49 7.77
CA GLU A 49 -10.12 0.17 8.12
C GLU A 49 -9.08 -0.32 7.11
N ILE A 50 -9.23 0.03 5.83
CA ILE A 50 -8.27 -0.29 4.77
C ILE A 50 -7.08 0.66 4.86
N GLY A 51 -7.33 1.96 4.96
CA GLY A 51 -6.27 2.97 5.00
C GLY A 51 -5.38 2.86 6.24
N MET A 52 -5.96 2.59 7.42
CA MET A 52 -5.19 2.36 8.66
C MET A 52 -4.31 1.12 8.61
N SER A 53 -4.65 0.16 7.76
CA SER A 53 -3.88 -1.07 7.54
C SER A 53 -2.69 -0.87 6.60
N TYR A 54 -2.60 0.28 5.92
CA TYR A 54 -1.63 0.48 4.85
C TYR A 54 -0.32 1.08 5.37
N LEU A 55 0.75 0.28 5.34
CA LEU A 55 2.07 0.67 5.85
C LEU A 55 2.65 1.94 5.20
N GLY A 56 2.43 2.14 3.90
CA GLY A 56 2.94 3.31 3.18
C GLY A 56 2.43 4.63 3.75
N ILE A 57 1.15 4.69 4.15
CA ILE A 57 0.59 5.86 4.83
C ILE A 57 1.25 6.07 6.20
N GLN A 58 1.46 4.99 6.97
CA GLN A 58 2.10 5.08 8.28
C GLN A 58 3.54 5.60 8.18
N ILE A 59 4.29 5.16 7.16
CA ILE A 59 5.66 5.64 6.89
C ILE A 59 5.65 7.13 6.54
N LEU A 60 4.80 7.57 5.61
CA LEU A 60 4.74 8.96 5.18
C LEU A 60 4.20 9.88 6.27
N TYR A 61 3.19 9.43 7.03
CA TYR A 61 2.67 10.17 8.17
C TYR A 61 3.75 10.41 9.24
N ASP A 62 4.50 9.38 9.60
CA ASP A 62 5.62 9.50 10.54
C ASP A 62 6.73 10.40 9.99
N MET A 63 7.11 10.21 8.71
CA MET A 63 8.16 10.98 8.05
C MET A 63 7.85 12.48 8.02
N PHE A 64 6.67 12.87 7.55
CA PHE A 64 6.28 14.27 7.50
C PHE A 64 6.15 14.88 8.89
N ASN A 65 5.64 14.13 9.84
CA ASN A 65 5.44 14.62 11.21
C ASN A 65 6.74 14.72 12.04
N ARG A 66 7.86 14.15 11.58
CA ARG A 66 9.19 14.38 12.20
C ARG A 66 9.71 15.80 11.96
N ARG A 67 9.26 16.47 10.90
CA ARG A 67 9.61 17.87 10.67
C ARG A 67 8.78 18.75 11.61
N GLU A 68 9.42 19.71 12.28
CA GLU A 68 8.75 20.64 13.20
C GLU A 68 7.79 21.59 12.46
N ASP A 69 8.19 22.02 11.25
CA ASP A 69 7.49 22.97 10.41
C ASP A 69 6.34 22.38 9.56
N VAL A 70 6.12 21.06 9.62
CA VAL A 70 5.10 20.36 8.83
C VAL A 70 4.15 19.59 9.74
N TYR A 71 2.84 19.67 9.46
CA TYR A 71 1.85 18.83 10.10
C TYR A 71 1.08 18.00 9.08
N CYS A 72 1.26 16.70 9.12
CA CYS A 72 0.56 15.74 8.30
C CYS A 72 -0.61 15.14 9.08
N GLU A 73 -1.81 15.23 8.52
CA GLU A 73 -3.06 14.77 9.11
C GLU A 73 -3.73 13.75 8.18
N ARG A 74 -4.39 12.73 8.74
CA ARG A 74 -4.97 11.62 7.97
C ARG A 74 -6.37 11.94 7.49
N VAL A 75 -6.68 11.46 6.28
CA VAL A 75 -8.00 11.57 5.64
C VAL A 75 -8.34 10.24 4.98
N TYR A 76 -9.60 9.84 5.08
CA TYR A 76 -10.12 8.64 4.42
C TYR A 76 -11.40 8.95 3.66
N SER A 77 -11.71 8.15 2.64
CA SER A 77 -12.98 8.24 1.93
C SER A 77 -14.12 7.89 2.89
N PRO A 78 -15.17 8.71 2.99
CA PRO A 78 -16.30 8.37 3.84
C PRO A 78 -17.11 7.20 3.26
N TRP A 79 -17.68 6.39 4.14
CA TRP A 79 -18.63 5.36 3.74
C TRP A 79 -19.89 6.00 3.13
N PRO A 80 -20.65 5.32 2.27
CA PRO A 80 -21.80 5.90 1.58
C PRO A 80 -22.86 6.54 2.47
N ASP A 81 -23.05 6.06 3.70
CA ASP A 81 -23.99 6.64 4.66
C ASP A 81 -23.58 8.06 5.10
N LEU A 82 -22.29 8.25 5.43
CA LEU A 82 -21.76 9.56 5.76
C LEU A 82 -21.65 10.45 4.51
N ASP A 83 -21.21 9.94 3.35
CA ASP A 83 -21.16 10.71 2.10
C ASP A 83 -22.52 11.33 1.77
N ALA A 84 -23.61 10.56 1.86
CA ALA A 84 -24.96 11.05 1.62
C ALA A 84 -25.37 12.18 2.58
N ILE A 85 -25.02 12.07 3.87
CA ILE A 85 -25.28 13.11 4.86
C ILE A 85 -24.42 14.35 4.60
N MET A 86 -23.12 14.19 4.32
CA MET A 86 -22.22 15.30 4.01
C MET A 86 -22.72 16.13 2.83
N ARG A 87 -23.13 15.47 1.75
CA ARG A 87 -23.71 16.15 0.58
C ARG A 87 -25.02 16.89 0.91
N LYS A 88 -25.90 16.24 1.65
CA LYS A 88 -27.20 16.81 2.04
C LYS A 88 -27.08 18.02 2.97
N GLU A 89 -26.12 17.95 3.90
CA GLU A 89 -25.97 18.97 4.96
C GLU A 89 -24.82 19.95 4.67
N HIS A 90 -24.16 19.82 3.51
CA HIS A 90 -23.02 20.64 3.12
C HIS A 90 -21.86 20.60 4.13
N ILE A 91 -21.59 19.42 4.71
CA ILE A 91 -20.44 19.20 5.59
C ILE A 91 -19.23 18.88 4.70
N PRO A 92 -18.15 19.67 4.74
CA PRO A 92 -16.96 19.38 3.95
C PRO A 92 -16.21 18.18 4.51
N LEU A 93 -15.42 17.51 3.68
CA LEU A 93 -14.48 16.47 4.13
C LEU A 93 -13.42 17.09 5.03
N PHE A 94 -13.03 16.38 6.08
CA PHE A 94 -12.17 16.86 7.15
C PHE A 94 -11.08 15.84 7.54
N SER A 95 -10.02 16.33 8.17
CA SER A 95 -8.93 15.51 8.72
C SER A 95 -9.31 14.86 10.06
N LEU A 96 -8.63 13.78 10.43
CA LEU A 96 -8.88 13.10 11.71
C LEU A 96 -8.21 13.81 12.90
N GLU A 97 -7.02 14.38 12.72
CA GLU A 97 -6.23 14.97 13.80
C GLU A 97 -6.84 16.25 14.37
N THR A 98 -7.15 17.20 13.49
CA THR A 98 -7.69 18.52 13.93
C THR A 98 -9.15 18.70 13.61
N GLN A 99 -9.77 17.79 12.86
CA GLN A 99 -11.15 17.90 12.39
C GLN A 99 -11.39 19.17 11.53
N THR A 100 -10.37 19.60 10.81
CA THR A 100 -10.38 20.76 9.92
C THR A 100 -10.78 20.36 8.51
N ALA A 101 -11.54 21.21 7.83
CA ALA A 101 -11.91 21.01 6.42
C ALA A 101 -10.68 20.93 5.51
N ILE A 102 -10.67 19.99 4.56
CA ILE A 102 -9.50 19.73 3.71
C ILE A 102 -9.15 20.94 2.83
N SER A 103 -10.13 21.76 2.45
CA SER A 103 -9.89 23.00 1.70
C SER A 103 -9.00 24.03 2.43
N GLU A 104 -8.83 23.88 3.74
CA GLU A 104 -7.96 24.77 4.55
C GLU A 104 -6.50 24.31 4.65
N PHE A 105 -6.17 23.18 4.02
CA PHE A 105 -4.81 22.63 4.00
C PHE A 105 -3.98 23.21 2.85
N ASP A 106 -2.67 23.16 3.00
CA ASP A 106 -1.71 23.52 1.95
C ASP A 106 -1.66 22.46 0.84
N TRP A 107 -1.66 21.19 1.24
CA TRP A 107 -1.62 20.05 0.32
C TRP A 107 -2.74 19.05 0.65
N LEU A 108 -3.34 18.52 -0.42
CA LEU A 108 -4.09 17.27 -0.38
C LEU A 108 -3.24 16.21 -1.09
N ALA A 109 -2.55 15.37 -0.30
CA ALA A 109 -1.68 14.30 -0.78
C ALA A 109 -2.45 12.98 -0.79
N ILE A 110 -2.68 12.40 -1.98
CA ILE A 110 -3.49 11.20 -2.17
C ILE A 110 -2.62 10.05 -2.61
N THR A 111 -2.71 8.90 -1.94
CA THR A 111 -2.02 7.69 -2.37
C THR A 111 -2.88 6.90 -3.36
N ILE A 112 -2.33 6.58 -4.54
CA ILE A 112 -3.01 5.88 -5.63
C ILE A 112 -2.46 4.45 -5.69
N GLN A 113 -3.14 3.52 -5.01
CA GLN A 113 -2.65 2.15 -4.85
C GLN A 113 -3.05 1.22 -5.99
N TYR A 114 -4.20 1.44 -6.57
CA TYR A 114 -4.77 0.67 -7.68
C TYR A 114 -5.82 1.51 -8.42
N GLU A 115 -6.08 1.18 -9.66
CA GLU A 115 -6.89 1.98 -10.57
C GLU A 115 -8.37 2.06 -10.14
N MET A 116 -8.88 1.04 -9.44
CA MET A 116 -10.27 1.04 -8.97
C MET A 116 -10.57 2.14 -7.92
N CYS A 117 -9.54 2.76 -7.33
CA CYS A 117 -9.74 3.89 -6.40
C CYS A 117 -9.92 5.25 -7.09
N TYR A 118 -9.81 5.35 -8.42
CA TYR A 118 -9.90 6.61 -9.15
C TYR A 118 -11.20 7.37 -8.88
N THR A 119 -12.33 6.67 -8.84
CA THR A 119 -13.63 7.27 -8.51
C THR A 119 -13.70 7.78 -7.07
N ASN A 120 -13.08 7.07 -6.12
CA ASN A 120 -12.99 7.51 -4.73
C ASN A 120 -12.11 8.76 -4.59
N ILE A 121 -11.07 8.88 -5.41
CA ILE A 121 -10.23 10.09 -5.46
C ILE A 121 -11.07 11.30 -5.86
N LEU A 122 -11.90 11.16 -6.90
CA LEU A 122 -12.81 12.24 -7.33
C LEU A 122 -13.83 12.58 -6.24
N GLN A 123 -14.37 11.57 -5.54
CA GLN A 123 -15.26 11.77 -4.38
C GLN A 123 -14.56 12.60 -3.29
N VAL A 124 -13.32 12.27 -2.96
CA VAL A 124 -12.53 12.99 -1.95
C VAL A 124 -12.33 14.46 -2.32
N ILE A 125 -11.90 14.74 -3.56
CA ILE A 125 -11.68 16.11 -4.06
C ILE A 125 -12.99 16.92 -4.03
N ASP A 126 -14.10 16.32 -4.49
CA ASP A 126 -15.41 16.92 -4.52
C ASP A 126 -15.96 17.23 -3.11
N LEU A 127 -15.92 16.26 -2.20
CA LEU A 127 -16.33 16.45 -0.80
C LEU A 127 -15.43 17.43 -0.02
N ALA A 128 -14.17 17.58 -0.44
CA ALA A 128 -13.27 18.59 0.11
C ALA A 128 -13.61 20.00 -0.36
N GLY A 129 -14.53 20.18 -1.32
CA GLY A 129 -14.87 21.47 -1.92
C GLY A 129 -13.74 22.06 -2.78
N ILE A 130 -12.83 21.23 -3.28
CA ILE A 130 -11.72 21.62 -4.15
C ILE A 130 -12.18 21.45 -5.61
N PRO A 131 -11.89 22.40 -6.54
CA PRO A 131 -12.20 22.20 -7.95
C PRO A 131 -11.61 20.87 -8.47
N LEU A 132 -12.46 20.05 -9.11
CA LEU A 132 -12.05 18.73 -9.61
C LEU A 132 -10.89 18.84 -10.59
N LEU A 133 -11.01 19.71 -11.60
CA LEU A 133 -9.97 19.88 -12.59
C LEU A 133 -8.84 20.78 -12.06
N ALA A 134 -7.60 20.32 -12.21
CA ALA A 134 -6.41 21.07 -11.80
C ALA A 134 -6.32 22.47 -12.40
N LYS A 135 -6.76 22.64 -13.67
CA LYS A 135 -6.77 23.94 -14.38
C LYS A 135 -7.68 24.99 -13.75
N ASP A 136 -8.68 24.58 -12.96
CA ASP A 136 -9.65 25.49 -12.33
C ASP A 136 -9.20 25.92 -10.92
N ARG A 137 -8.05 25.41 -10.43
CA ARG A 137 -7.49 25.73 -9.12
C ARG A 137 -6.66 27.00 -9.15
N THR A 138 -6.80 27.80 -8.13
CA THR A 138 -6.05 29.06 -7.89
C THR A 138 -5.05 28.89 -6.74
N LYS A 139 -4.34 29.96 -6.41
CA LYS A 139 -3.40 30.00 -5.25
C LYS A 139 -4.08 29.69 -3.92
N GLU A 140 -5.39 29.91 -3.81
CA GLU A 140 -6.15 29.71 -2.58
C GLU A 140 -6.52 28.23 -2.33
N HIS A 141 -6.41 27.38 -3.36
CA HIS A 141 -6.74 25.96 -3.24
C HIS A 141 -5.50 25.14 -2.88
N PRO A 142 -5.66 24.07 -2.12
CA PRO A 142 -4.58 23.11 -1.87
C PRO A 142 -3.90 22.64 -3.16
N ILE A 143 -2.61 22.28 -3.06
CA ILE A 143 -1.95 21.51 -4.12
C ILE A 143 -2.39 20.07 -3.99
N VAL A 144 -2.98 19.50 -5.04
CA VAL A 144 -3.39 18.10 -5.08
C VAL A 144 -2.25 17.26 -5.64
N ILE A 145 -1.69 16.39 -4.79
CA ILE A 145 -0.51 15.59 -5.09
C ILE A 145 -0.89 14.11 -5.10
N GLY A 146 -0.59 13.40 -6.18
CA GLY A 146 -0.74 11.95 -6.29
C GLY A 146 0.58 11.22 -6.01
N GLY A 147 0.54 10.18 -5.18
CA GLY A 147 1.66 9.28 -4.94
C GLY A 147 1.22 7.81 -5.02
N GLY A 148 2.16 6.88 -4.86
CA GLY A 148 1.87 5.44 -4.87
C GLY A 148 2.13 4.75 -6.20
N PRO A 149 1.91 3.42 -6.29
CA PRO A 149 2.33 2.61 -7.44
C PRO A 149 1.67 2.98 -8.77
N CYS A 150 0.42 3.45 -8.75
CA CYS A 150 -0.28 3.82 -10.00
C CYS A 150 0.28 5.10 -10.65
N THR A 151 1.11 5.88 -9.94
CA THR A 151 1.74 7.08 -10.54
C THR A 151 2.77 6.77 -11.62
N VAL A 152 3.12 5.51 -11.83
CA VAL A 152 3.93 5.07 -12.99
C VAL A 152 3.16 5.21 -14.31
N ASN A 153 1.82 5.29 -14.25
CA ASN A 153 0.94 5.67 -15.35
C ASN A 153 -0.03 6.76 -14.86
N PRO A 154 0.42 8.03 -14.79
CA PRO A 154 -0.37 9.11 -14.21
C PRO A 154 -1.45 9.65 -15.14
N GLU A 155 -1.34 9.43 -16.46
CA GLU A 155 -2.17 10.08 -17.49
C GLU A 155 -3.68 9.90 -17.31
N PRO A 156 -4.24 8.74 -16.87
CA PRO A 156 -5.67 8.63 -16.64
C PRO A 156 -6.23 9.62 -15.60
N MET A 157 -5.36 10.15 -14.72
CA MET A 157 -5.74 11.09 -13.67
C MET A 157 -5.08 12.47 -13.84
N ALA A 158 -4.41 12.72 -14.96
CA ALA A 158 -3.62 13.93 -15.21
C ALA A 158 -4.42 15.23 -15.05
N ASP A 159 -5.67 15.25 -15.47
CA ASP A 159 -6.53 16.46 -15.39
C ASP A 159 -6.94 16.81 -13.95
N PHE A 160 -6.87 15.86 -13.01
CA PHE A 160 -7.34 16.00 -11.64
C PHE A 160 -6.24 16.30 -10.63
N PHE A 161 -4.96 16.13 -11.00
CA PHE A 161 -3.83 16.33 -10.11
C PHE A 161 -2.94 17.50 -10.58
N ASP A 162 -2.43 18.26 -9.62
CA ASP A 162 -1.44 19.30 -9.90
C ASP A 162 -0.05 18.67 -10.07
N ILE A 163 0.26 17.66 -9.24
CA ILE A 163 1.56 17.01 -9.15
C ILE A 163 1.38 15.51 -8.96
N PHE A 164 2.21 14.71 -9.63
CA PHE A 164 2.45 13.31 -9.27
C PHE A 164 3.86 13.13 -8.75
N TYR A 165 4.00 12.39 -7.67
CA TYR A 165 5.28 11.91 -7.17
C TYR A 165 5.49 10.47 -7.63
N ILE A 166 6.53 10.24 -8.43
CA ILE A 166 6.81 8.94 -9.04
C ILE A 166 7.96 8.26 -8.31
N GLY A 167 7.65 7.19 -7.59
CA GLY A 167 8.62 6.36 -6.87
C GLY A 167 8.39 6.30 -5.37
N GLU A 168 9.47 6.06 -4.63
CA GLU A 168 9.43 5.87 -3.18
C GLU A 168 9.46 7.22 -2.47
N GLY A 169 8.47 7.45 -1.61
CA GLY A 169 8.17 8.76 -1.04
C GLY A 169 9.16 9.27 -0.01
N GLU A 170 10.07 8.44 0.48
CA GLU A 170 11.04 8.82 1.50
C GLU A 170 12.23 9.65 0.95
N THR A 171 12.16 10.03 -0.33
CA THR A 171 13.16 10.90 -0.99
C THR A 171 12.50 12.20 -1.47
N SER A 172 13.27 13.21 -1.82
CA SER A 172 12.88 14.43 -2.54
C SER A 172 11.74 15.30 -1.98
N TYR A 173 10.91 14.84 -1.03
CA TYR A 173 9.83 15.68 -0.49
C TYR A 173 10.32 16.92 0.25
N ASP A 174 11.49 16.88 0.87
CA ASP A 174 12.05 18.07 1.54
C ASP A 174 12.27 19.23 0.55
N ALA A 175 12.78 18.95 -0.64
CA ALA A 175 12.94 19.95 -1.68
C ALA A 175 11.60 20.54 -2.15
N LEU A 176 10.56 19.70 -2.27
CA LEU A 176 9.21 20.16 -2.63
C LEU A 176 8.58 21.01 -1.51
N LEU A 177 8.74 20.61 -0.25
CA LEU A 177 8.27 21.36 0.91
C LEU A 177 8.95 22.71 1.01
N ASP A 178 10.28 22.79 0.83
CA ASP A 178 11.03 24.04 0.89
C ASP A 178 10.66 24.98 -0.27
N LEU A 179 10.42 24.45 -1.46
CA LEU A 179 9.89 25.22 -2.59
C LEU A 179 8.47 25.72 -2.32
N TYR A 180 7.62 24.88 -1.72
CA TYR A 180 6.25 25.26 -1.37
C TYR A 180 6.22 26.39 -0.33
N LYS A 181 7.08 26.36 0.68
CA LYS A 181 7.18 27.46 1.66
C LYS A 181 7.55 28.78 0.99
N GLN A 182 8.49 28.77 0.01
CA GLN A 182 8.80 29.94 -0.79
C GLN A 182 7.57 30.44 -1.57
N TYR A 183 6.82 29.54 -2.18
CA TYR A 183 5.58 29.86 -2.90
C TYR A 183 4.53 30.46 -1.97
N LYS A 184 4.30 29.86 -0.82
CA LYS A 184 3.31 30.28 0.18
C LYS A 184 3.54 31.71 0.67
N HIS A 185 4.80 32.06 0.92
CA HIS A 185 5.22 33.34 1.50
C HIS A 185 5.71 34.40 0.48
N SER A 186 5.41 34.22 -0.80
CA SER A 186 5.82 35.15 -1.85
C SER A 186 4.68 35.43 -2.84
N ASP A 187 4.91 36.34 -3.79
CA ASP A 187 4.01 36.63 -4.88
C ASP A 187 4.15 35.64 -6.05
N MET A 188 4.85 34.53 -5.87
CA MET A 188 5.01 33.48 -6.88
C MET A 188 3.63 32.99 -7.35
N SER A 189 3.44 32.89 -8.66
CA SER A 189 2.22 32.31 -9.22
C SER A 189 2.17 30.80 -9.00
N ARG A 190 0.94 30.22 -9.02
CA ARG A 190 0.77 28.74 -8.98
C ARG A 190 1.49 28.07 -10.16
N GLU A 191 1.46 28.67 -11.33
CA GLU A 191 2.14 28.15 -12.53
C GLU A 191 3.67 28.15 -12.36
N ASP A 192 4.27 29.23 -11.83
CA ASP A 192 5.71 29.29 -11.57
C ASP A 192 6.14 28.27 -10.51
N PHE A 193 5.33 28.08 -9.46
CA PHE A 193 5.56 27.04 -8.47
C PHE A 193 5.57 25.65 -9.12
N LEU A 194 4.54 25.32 -9.89
CA LEU A 194 4.39 24.03 -10.57
C LEU A 194 5.53 23.79 -11.58
N ARG A 195 5.92 24.83 -12.34
CA ARG A 195 7.04 24.77 -13.25
C ARG A 195 8.36 24.47 -12.54
N ARG A 196 8.66 25.17 -11.43
CA ARG A 196 9.85 24.89 -10.62
C ARG A 196 9.80 23.51 -9.97
N ALA A 197 8.64 23.09 -9.48
CA ALA A 197 8.44 21.77 -8.90
C ALA A 197 8.75 20.64 -9.90
N SER A 198 8.44 20.81 -11.19
CA SER A 198 8.71 19.82 -12.23
C SER A 198 10.21 19.48 -12.41
N SER A 199 11.11 20.35 -11.95
CA SER A 199 12.56 20.13 -11.99
C SER A 199 13.07 19.27 -10.82
N ILE A 200 12.22 19.02 -9.78
CA ILE A 200 12.57 18.18 -8.64
C ILE A 200 12.49 16.69 -9.07
N PRO A 201 13.52 15.88 -8.79
CA PRO A 201 13.48 14.46 -9.14
C PRO A 201 12.27 13.74 -8.57
N GLY A 202 11.58 12.97 -9.40
CA GLY A 202 10.36 12.24 -9.04
C GLY A 202 9.07 13.01 -9.23
N ILE A 203 9.14 14.31 -9.48
CA ILE A 203 7.96 15.12 -9.69
C ILE A 203 7.57 15.13 -11.18
N TYR A 204 6.30 14.83 -11.44
CA TYR A 204 5.64 15.01 -12.73
C TYR A 204 4.46 15.97 -12.56
N VAL A 205 4.46 17.04 -13.36
CA VAL A 205 3.42 18.08 -13.38
C VAL A 205 2.71 18.02 -14.73
N PRO A 206 1.53 17.43 -14.86
CA PRO A 206 0.87 17.20 -16.15
C PRO A 206 0.68 18.49 -16.95
N SER A 207 0.32 19.59 -16.28
CA SER A 207 0.09 20.88 -16.93
C SER A 207 1.32 21.47 -17.63
N MET A 208 2.51 20.97 -17.35
CA MET A 208 3.77 21.42 -17.99
C MET A 208 4.08 20.70 -19.29
N TYR A 209 3.22 19.79 -19.76
CA TYR A 209 3.40 19.03 -21.00
C TYR A 209 2.25 19.25 -21.96
N GLU A 210 2.55 19.12 -23.25
CA GLU A 210 1.56 19.01 -24.33
C GLU A 210 1.53 17.58 -24.82
N VAL A 211 0.31 17.03 -24.88
CA VAL A 211 0.06 15.68 -25.41
C VAL A 211 -0.60 15.84 -26.77
N SER A 212 0.01 15.30 -27.82
CA SER A 212 -0.61 15.18 -29.14
C SER A 212 -1.08 13.77 -29.39
N TYR A 213 -2.17 13.65 -30.13
CA TYR A 213 -2.83 12.36 -30.43
C TYR A 213 -2.84 12.12 -31.92
N GLN A 214 -2.77 10.86 -32.31
CA GLN A 214 -2.97 10.40 -33.69
C GLN A 214 -4.48 10.40 -34.03
N GLU A 215 -4.80 10.21 -35.31
CA GLU A 215 -6.21 10.15 -35.77
C GLU A 215 -7.01 9.03 -35.11
N ASP A 216 -6.37 7.94 -34.71
CA ASP A 216 -7.00 6.81 -33.99
C ASP A 216 -7.14 7.03 -32.46
N GLY A 217 -6.75 8.22 -31.94
CA GLY A 217 -6.82 8.56 -30.53
C GLY A 217 -5.64 8.05 -29.69
N THR A 218 -4.66 7.38 -30.28
CA THR A 218 -3.44 7.00 -29.57
C THR A 218 -2.51 8.20 -29.36
N ILE A 219 -1.71 8.19 -28.27
CA ILE A 219 -0.75 9.25 -28.00
C ILE A 219 0.34 9.23 -29.08
N GLU A 220 0.51 10.35 -29.77
CA GLU A 220 1.58 10.55 -30.74
C GLU A 220 2.89 10.93 -30.01
N LYS A 221 2.83 11.94 -29.16
CA LYS A 221 3.96 12.40 -28.36
C LYS A 221 3.53 13.19 -27.12
N VAL A 222 4.42 13.23 -26.15
CA VAL A 222 4.35 14.09 -24.97
C VAL A 222 5.59 14.98 -24.96
N VAL A 223 5.42 16.31 -24.99
CA VAL A 223 6.54 17.26 -25.01
C VAL A 223 6.41 18.30 -23.91
N PRO A 224 7.51 18.69 -23.25
CA PRO A 224 7.49 19.79 -22.28
C PRO A 224 7.15 21.11 -22.97
N LYS A 225 6.35 21.93 -22.28
CA LYS A 225 6.00 23.30 -22.74
C LYS A 225 7.14 24.31 -22.61
N TYR A 226 8.07 24.03 -21.70
CA TYR A 226 9.18 24.92 -21.36
C TYR A 226 10.52 24.18 -21.46
N GLU A 227 11.60 24.87 -21.81
CA GLU A 227 12.94 24.29 -21.97
C GLU A 227 13.52 23.73 -20.66
N ASP A 228 13.15 24.30 -19.52
CA ASP A 228 13.60 23.89 -18.18
C ASP A 228 12.78 22.78 -17.56
N VAL A 229 11.70 22.35 -18.23
CA VAL A 229 10.89 21.19 -17.79
C VAL A 229 11.50 19.90 -18.32
N PRO A 230 11.78 18.90 -17.49
CA PRO A 230 12.42 17.66 -17.93
C PRO A 230 11.57 16.89 -18.96
N ALA A 231 12.17 16.49 -20.08
CA ALA A 231 11.48 15.70 -21.10
C ALA A 231 11.09 14.28 -20.63
N LYS A 232 11.70 13.78 -19.54
CA LYS A 232 11.44 12.48 -18.96
C LYS A 232 11.46 12.56 -17.45
N GLY A 233 10.44 12.03 -16.80
CA GLY A 233 10.41 11.83 -15.36
C GLY A 233 11.43 10.75 -14.91
N LYS A 234 12.03 10.94 -13.74
CA LYS A 234 12.95 9.97 -13.15
C LYS A 234 12.34 9.44 -11.85
N ARG A 235 11.94 8.16 -11.86
CA ARG A 235 11.43 7.49 -10.66
C ARG A 235 12.44 7.58 -9.51
N GLN A 236 11.96 7.90 -8.31
CA GLN A 236 12.76 7.91 -7.11
C GLN A 236 12.83 6.53 -6.47
N VAL A 237 14.00 6.21 -5.95
CA VAL A 237 14.30 4.93 -5.29
C VAL A 237 15.15 5.21 -4.05
N VAL A 238 14.73 4.70 -2.92
CA VAL A 238 15.53 4.72 -1.68
C VAL A 238 16.70 3.75 -1.86
N VAL A 239 17.90 4.27 -1.94
CA VAL A 239 19.13 3.46 -2.07
C VAL A 239 19.54 2.92 -0.71
N ASP A 240 19.58 3.77 0.30
CA ASP A 240 19.87 3.40 1.69
C ASP A 240 18.59 2.97 2.41
N PHE A 241 18.15 1.75 2.11
CA PHE A 241 16.92 1.20 2.65
C PHE A 241 17.00 0.83 4.14
N GLU A 242 18.20 0.68 4.68
CA GLU A 242 18.40 0.42 6.10
C GLU A 242 18.12 1.65 6.95
N ASN A 243 18.58 2.83 6.51
CA ASN A 243 18.46 4.06 7.29
C ASN A 243 17.21 4.89 6.97
N VAL A 244 16.32 4.37 6.12
CA VAL A 244 15.06 5.06 5.81
C VAL A 244 14.15 5.15 7.03
N SER A 245 13.38 6.24 7.09
CA SER A 245 12.37 6.45 8.14
C SER A 245 11.41 5.27 8.26
N TYR A 246 11.14 4.84 9.50
CA TYR A 246 10.17 3.78 9.77
C TYR A 246 9.32 4.14 11.01
N PRO A 247 8.00 3.90 10.99
CA PRO A 247 7.10 4.31 12.07
C PRO A 247 7.27 3.41 13.31
N MET A 248 7.99 3.89 14.31
CA MET A 248 8.20 3.16 15.57
C MET A 248 7.00 3.26 16.53
N LYS A 249 6.12 4.22 16.29
CA LYS A 249 4.89 4.47 17.06
C LYS A 249 3.72 4.63 16.10
N PRO A 250 3.34 3.57 15.36
CA PRO A 250 2.20 3.65 14.45
C PRO A 250 0.94 3.99 15.22
N VAL A 251 0.04 4.72 14.58
CA VAL A 251 -1.27 5.05 15.15
C VAL A 251 -2.09 3.78 15.29
N VAL A 252 -2.66 3.56 16.48
CA VAL A 252 -3.47 2.38 16.78
C VAL A 252 -4.95 2.72 16.66
N PRO A 253 -5.70 2.08 15.73
CA PRO A 253 -7.11 2.38 15.51
C PRO A 253 -7.99 1.95 16.70
N TYR A 254 -9.09 2.66 16.95
CA TYR A 254 -10.08 2.28 17.96
C TYR A 254 -11.01 1.14 17.52
N ILE A 255 -11.12 0.91 16.23
CA ILE A 255 -11.88 -0.20 15.65
C ILE A 255 -10.92 -1.14 14.93
N ARG A 256 -11.28 -2.41 14.85
CA ARG A 256 -10.46 -3.40 14.17
C ARG A 256 -10.22 -3.00 12.72
N ALA A 257 -8.97 -2.78 12.35
CA ALA A 257 -8.53 -2.57 10.98
C ALA A 257 -8.45 -3.90 10.21
N THR A 258 -8.34 -3.84 8.89
CA THR A 258 -8.18 -5.03 8.04
C THR A 258 -6.89 -5.79 8.38
N GLN A 259 -5.80 -5.06 8.66
CA GLN A 259 -4.53 -5.58 9.13
C GLN A 259 -4.25 -5.00 10.52
N ASP A 260 -4.76 -5.67 11.55
CA ASP A 260 -4.71 -5.20 12.94
C ASP A 260 -3.49 -5.77 13.67
N ARG A 261 -2.29 -5.34 13.24
CA ARG A 261 -1.01 -5.92 13.64
C ARG A 261 0.19 -5.04 13.32
N VAL A 262 1.33 -5.32 13.96
CA VAL A 262 2.62 -4.76 13.55
C VAL A 262 3.01 -5.32 12.18
N CYS A 263 3.36 -4.44 11.25
CA CYS A 263 3.86 -4.80 9.94
C CYS A 263 5.35 -4.50 9.86
N LEU A 264 6.19 -5.51 9.58
CA LEU A 264 7.63 -5.36 9.38
C LEU A 264 7.96 -5.48 7.89
N GLU A 265 8.31 -4.37 7.26
CA GLU A 265 8.82 -4.38 5.89
C GLU A 265 10.26 -4.90 5.88
N ILE A 266 10.43 -6.17 5.50
CA ILE A 266 11.74 -6.83 5.52
C ILE A 266 12.55 -6.58 4.25
N MET A 267 11.84 -6.35 3.12
CA MET A 267 12.44 -6.24 1.80
C MET A 267 11.53 -5.45 0.85
N ARG A 268 12.11 -4.66 -0.04
CA ARG A 268 11.44 -4.06 -1.21
C ARG A 268 11.97 -4.64 -2.50
N GLY A 269 11.09 -4.74 -3.49
CA GLY A 269 11.37 -5.34 -4.79
C GLY A 269 11.24 -6.86 -4.75
N CYS A 270 11.46 -7.47 -5.92
CA CYS A 270 11.41 -8.90 -6.13
C CYS A 270 12.45 -9.30 -7.18
N ILE A 271 13.24 -10.33 -6.89
CA ILE A 271 14.26 -10.87 -7.82
C ILE A 271 13.65 -11.69 -8.95
N ARG A 272 12.39 -12.10 -8.80
CA ARG A 272 11.68 -12.92 -9.79
C ARG A 272 11.32 -12.07 -11.01
N GLY A 273 11.15 -12.68 -12.13
CA GLY A 273 10.89 -11.99 -13.39
C GLY A 273 9.57 -12.39 -14.03
N CYS A 274 8.52 -12.63 -13.22
CA CYS A 274 7.20 -12.97 -13.75
C CYS A 274 6.71 -11.89 -14.71
N ARG A 275 6.40 -12.25 -15.96
CA ARG A 275 6.12 -11.29 -17.04
C ARG A 275 4.84 -10.49 -16.86
N PHE A 276 3.88 -11.02 -16.12
CA PHE A 276 2.62 -10.35 -15.79
C PHE A 276 2.71 -9.40 -14.58
N CYS A 277 3.80 -9.46 -13.80
CA CYS A 277 3.86 -8.81 -12.50
C CYS A 277 4.37 -7.37 -12.61
N GLN A 278 3.46 -6.39 -12.53
CA GLN A 278 3.79 -4.96 -12.49
C GLN A 278 4.62 -4.62 -11.25
N ALA A 279 4.30 -5.15 -10.07
CA ALA A 279 5.02 -4.91 -8.83
C ALA A 279 6.50 -5.34 -8.93
N GLY A 280 6.78 -6.45 -9.62
CA GLY A 280 8.14 -6.92 -9.89
C GLY A 280 8.98 -5.93 -10.71
N MET A 281 8.35 -5.01 -11.44
CA MET A 281 9.03 -3.93 -12.20
C MET A 281 9.08 -2.62 -11.42
N ILE A 282 7.97 -2.23 -10.78
CA ILE A 282 7.84 -0.95 -10.08
C ILE A 282 8.79 -0.86 -8.89
N TYR A 283 8.96 -1.94 -8.11
CA TYR A 283 9.72 -1.91 -6.87
C TYR A 283 11.19 -2.36 -6.99
N ARG A 284 11.73 -2.49 -8.21
CA ARG A 284 13.17 -2.74 -8.43
C ARG A 284 14.01 -1.50 -8.08
N PRO A 285 15.27 -1.69 -7.62
CA PRO A 285 15.98 -2.94 -7.31
C PRO A 285 15.49 -3.59 -6.01
N THR A 286 15.86 -4.87 -5.80
CA THR A 286 15.62 -5.55 -4.53
C THR A 286 16.57 -5.02 -3.47
N ARG A 287 16.05 -4.69 -2.29
CA ARG A 287 16.79 -4.20 -1.11
C ARG A 287 16.20 -4.83 0.13
N GLN A 288 17.06 -5.22 1.06
CA GLN A 288 16.69 -5.89 2.30
C GLN A 288 17.06 -5.03 3.50
N LYS A 289 16.32 -5.12 4.59
CA LYS A 289 16.69 -4.54 5.88
C LYS A 289 17.55 -5.50 6.68
N ASN A 290 18.46 -4.95 7.46
CA ASN A 290 19.28 -5.72 8.40
C ASN A 290 18.40 -6.41 9.45
N VAL A 291 18.72 -7.67 9.77
CA VAL A 291 17.93 -8.49 10.69
C VAL A 291 17.93 -7.95 12.12
N GLU A 292 19.04 -7.39 12.59
CA GLU A 292 19.12 -6.83 13.95
C GLU A 292 18.27 -5.55 14.07
N MET A 293 18.19 -4.78 12.99
CA MET A 293 17.28 -3.64 12.91
C MET A 293 15.81 -4.08 12.96
N LEU A 294 15.44 -5.13 12.23
CA LEU A 294 14.08 -5.67 12.24
C LEU A 294 13.69 -6.22 13.61
N LYS A 295 14.60 -6.87 14.33
CA LYS A 295 14.38 -7.30 15.72
C LYS A 295 14.10 -6.11 16.65
N LYS A 296 14.87 -5.03 16.52
CA LYS A 296 14.64 -3.79 17.26
C LYS A 296 13.28 -3.16 16.92
N TYR A 297 12.92 -3.12 15.63
CA TYR A 297 11.64 -2.59 15.17
C TYR A 297 10.48 -3.40 15.75
N ALA A 298 10.53 -4.73 15.65
CA ALA A 298 9.53 -5.61 16.22
C ALA A 298 9.26 -5.29 17.70
N ARG A 299 10.30 -5.28 18.53
CA ARG A 299 10.16 -4.99 19.96
C ARG A 299 9.59 -3.61 20.21
N THR A 300 10.19 -2.58 19.58
CA THR A 300 9.79 -1.18 19.80
C THR A 300 8.34 -0.92 19.38
N MET A 301 7.90 -1.49 18.25
CA MET A 301 6.53 -1.31 17.77
C MET A 301 5.52 -2.02 18.66
N LEU A 302 5.81 -3.24 19.12
CA LEU A 302 4.96 -3.96 20.07
C LEU A 302 4.80 -3.17 21.37
N ASP A 303 5.90 -2.69 21.95
CA ASP A 303 5.89 -1.90 23.19
C ASP A 303 5.07 -0.60 23.05
N ASN A 304 5.06 0.01 21.87
CA ASN A 304 4.35 1.26 21.61
C ASN A 304 2.88 1.07 21.20
N THR A 305 2.45 -0.13 20.81
CA THR A 305 1.10 -0.35 20.25
C THR A 305 0.26 -1.32 21.05
N GLY A 306 0.88 -2.28 21.72
CA GLY A 306 0.17 -3.37 22.39
C GLY A 306 -0.46 -4.39 21.42
N TYR A 307 -0.03 -4.43 20.15
CA TYR A 307 -0.50 -5.45 19.20
C TYR A 307 -0.02 -6.85 19.61
N GLU A 308 -0.87 -7.84 19.38
CA GLU A 308 -0.61 -9.26 19.65
C GLU A 308 -0.24 -10.06 18.39
N GLU A 309 -0.03 -9.38 17.27
CA GLU A 309 0.35 -10.01 15.99
C GLU A 309 1.43 -9.20 15.27
N ILE A 310 2.41 -9.89 14.69
CA ILE A 310 3.42 -9.33 13.77
C ILE A 310 3.27 -10.02 12.40
N SER A 311 3.29 -9.21 11.35
CA SER A 311 3.34 -9.68 9.96
C SER A 311 4.61 -9.19 9.28
N LEU A 312 5.25 -10.06 8.50
CA LEU A 312 6.32 -9.66 7.58
C LEU A 312 5.72 -9.09 6.29
N SER A 313 6.31 -8.04 5.75
CA SER A 313 5.89 -7.43 4.49
C SER A 313 7.01 -7.47 3.46
N SER A 314 6.73 -8.12 2.33
CA SER A 314 7.57 -8.13 1.13
C SER A 314 6.78 -8.67 -0.06
N LEU A 315 7.35 -8.58 -1.27
CA LEU A 315 6.80 -9.24 -2.46
C LEU A 315 7.17 -10.74 -2.54
N SER A 316 8.17 -11.18 -1.75
CA SER A 316 8.59 -12.58 -1.69
C SER A 316 9.39 -12.81 -0.41
N SER A 317 8.70 -13.12 0.68
CA SER A 317 9.32 -13.25 2.02
C SER A 317 10.35 -14.37 2.08
N SER A 318 10.16 -15.44 1.32
CA SER A 318 11.10 -16.55 1.22
C SER A 318 12.44 -16.22 0.53
N ASP A 319 12.53 -15.08 -0.17
CA ASP A 319 13.77 -14.60 -0.78
C ASP A 319 14.59 -13.68 0.15
N TYR A 320 14.15 -13.47 1.40
CA TYR A 320 14.89 -12.70 2.40
C TYR A 320 16.01 -13.56 2.99
N GLU A 321 17.26 -13.09 2.89
CA GLU A 321 18.47 -13.89 3.23
C GLU A 321 18.53 -14.35 4.69
N ASN A 322 18.02 -13.57 5.63
CA ASN A 322 18.06 -13.86 7.06
C ASN A 322 16.69 -14.27 7.63
N LEU A 323 15.85 -14.89 6.82
CA LEU A 323 14.48 -15.24 7.22
C LEU A 323 14.49 -16.15 8.46
N ASP A 324 15.31 -17.20 8.49
CA ASP A 324 15.41 -18.14 9.61
C ASP A 324 15.82 -17.47 10.92
N VAL A 325 16.80 -16.55 10.85
CA VAL A 325 17.28 -15.79 12.01
C VAL A 325 16.18 -14.89 12.56
N LEU A 326 15.44 -14.23 11.67
CA LEU A 326 14.32 -13.37 12.04
C LEU A 326 13.18 -14.19 12.66
N LEU A 327 12.80 -15.29 12.02
CA LEU A 327 11.73 -16.16 12.51
C LEU A 327 12.03 -16.74 13.87
N ASN A 328 13.24 -17.25 14.09
CA ASN A 328 13.65 -17.75 15.40
C ASN A 328 13.51 -16.68 16.50
N TYR A 329 13.84 -15.42 16.19
CA TYR A 329 13.61 -14.31 17.14
C TYR A 329 12.12 -14.03 17.36
N LEU A 330 11.31 -13.98 16.30
CA LEU A 330 9.87 -13.72 16.43
C LEU A 330 9.16 -14.84 17.21
N ILE A 331 9.63 -16.10 17.09
CA ILE A 331 9.14 -17.22 17.89
C ILE A 331 9.45 -16.99 19.38
N THR A 332 10.60 -16.44 19.74
CA THR A 332 10.86 -16.10 21.15
C THR A 332 9.87 -15.08 21.69
N LEU A 333 9.46 -14.08 20.87
CA LEU A 333 8.42 -13.11 21.26
C LEU A 333 7.05 -13.77 21.42
N ARG A 334 6.74 -14.79 20.61
CA ARG A 334 5.53 -15.60 20.80
C ARG A 334 5.52 -16.28 22.17
N ASP A 335 6.62 -16.91 22.51
CA ASP A 335 6.71 -17.73 23.71
C ASP A 335 6.78 -16.89 25.00
N THR A 336 7.35 -15.68 24.92
CA THR A 336 7.49 -14.77 26.06
C THR A 336 6.36 -13.75 26.20
N ASP A 337 5.88 -13.21 25.08
CA ASP A 337 4.95 -12.07 25.05
C ASP A 337 3.58 -12.47 24.42
N HIS A 338 3.38 -13.73 24.02
CA HIS A 338 2.17 -14.25 23.37
C HIS A 338 1.83 -13.56 22.04
N VAL A 339 2.84 -13.13 21.28
CA VAL A 339 2.70 -12.44 20.00
C VAL A 339 2.61 -13.45 18.86
N ASN A 340 1.54 -13.42 18.10
CA ASN A 340 1.36 -14.24 16.90
C ASN A 340 2.23 -13.73 15.73
N VAL A 341 2.72 -14.64 14.90
CA VAL A 341 3.50 -14.29 13.70
C VAL A 341 2.75 -14.70 12.44
N SER A 342 2.54 -13.76 11.52
CA SER A 342 1.91 -14.00 10.22
C SER A 342 2.94 -13.86 9.09
N LEU A 343 3.02 -14.86 8.21
CA LEU A 343 3.95 -14.90 7.09
C LEU A 343 3.20 -14.87 5.76
N PRO A 344 2.88 -13.70 5.23
CA PRO A 344 2.34 -13.59 3.89
C PRO A 344 3.43 -13.79 2.83
N SER A 345 3.01 -14.10 1.59
CA SER A 345 3.89 -14.15 0.40
C SER A 345 4.99 -15.20 0.45
N LEU A 346 4.72 -16.37 1.03
CA LEU A 346 5.60 -17.52 0.91
C LEU A 346 5.46 -18.16 -0.47
N ARG A 347 6.58 -18.48 -1.09
CA ARG A 347 6.62 -19.21 -2.35
C ARG A 347 6.74 -20.71 -2.07
N ILE A 348 6.06 -21.50 -2.90
CA ILE A 348 6.04 -22.96 -2.73
C ILE A 348 7.41 -23.61 -2.98
N ASP A 349 8.23 -23.05 -3.86
CA ASP A 349 9.59 -23.54 -4.18
C ASP A 349 10.61 -23.27 -3.05
N ALA A 350 10.29 -22.40 -2.10
CA ALA A 350 11.08 -22.13 -0.91
C ALA A 350 10.43 -22.64 0.39
N PHE A 351 9.44 -23.53 0.24
CA PHE A 351 8.71 -24.11 1.34
C PHE A 351 9.53 -25.20 2.03
N SER A 352 10.09 -24.89 3.20
CA SER A 352 10.76 -25.89 4.03
C SER A 352 9.89 -26.25 5.23
N LEU A 353 9.81 -27.56 5.55
CA LEU A 353 9.13 -28.07 6.75
C LEU A 353 9.63 -27.42 8.03
N ASP A 354 10.92 -27.08 8.08
CA ASP A 354 11.54 -26.50 9.27
C ASP A 354 11.02 -25.09 9.56
N VAL A 355 10.87 -24.26 8.53
CA VAL A 355 10.24 -22.93 8.65
C VAL A 355 8.76 -23.05 9.02
N MET A 356 8.06 -24.00 8.42
CA MET A 356 6.64 -24.18 8.64
C MET A 356 6.30 -24.81 9.99
N SER A 357 7.07 -25.81 10.44
CA SER A 357 6.88 -26.38 11.78
C SER A 357 7.03 -25.32 12.88
N LYS A 358 7.94 -24.38 12.71
CA LYS A 358 8.13 -23.23 13.62
C LYS A 358 6.95 -22.27 13.63
N VAL A 359 6.19 -22.17 12.53
CA VAL A 359 5.05 -21.25 12.38
C VAL A 359 3.71 -21.95 12.68
N GLN A 360 3.65 -23.27 12.58
CA GLN A 360 2.44 -24.11 12.73
C GLN A 360 1.73 -24.01 14.07
N ASP A 361 2.45 -23.79 15.15
CA ASP A 361 1.87 -23.74 16.49
C ASP A 361 0.97 -22.52 16.74
N ILE A 362 0.91 -21.58 15.79
CA ILE A 362 0.34 -20.25 16.03
C ILE A 362 -1.12 -20.15 15.59
N LYS A 363 -1.44 -20.61 14.42
CA LYS A 363 -2.80 -20.72 13.87
C LYS A 363 -2.71 -21.39 12.50
N LYS A 364 -3.33 -22.53 12.31
CA LYS A 364 -3.47 -23.16 11.00
C LYS A 364 -4.30 -22.24 10.11
N SER A 365 -3.63 -21.33 9.37
CA SER A 365 -4.25 -20.58 8.28
C SER A 365 -4.19 -21.43 7.02
N SER A 366 -5.17 -21.32 6.11
CA SER A 366 -5.12 -21.99 4.82
C SER A 366 -3.86 -21.58 4.06
N LEU A 367 -3.08 -22.55 3.58
CA LEU A 367 -1.95 -22.29 2.72
C LEU A 367 -2.43 -21.88 1.33
N THR A 368 -1.81 -20.85 0.79
CA THR A 368 -2.14 -20.34 -0.55
C THR A 368 -0.92 -20.43 -1.44
N PHE A 369 -1.06 -21.10 -2.58
CA PHE A 369 -0.02 -21.23 -3.59
C PHE A 369 -0.49 -20.57 -4.90
N ALA A 370 0.32 -19.67 -5.41
CA ALA A 370 0.06 -18.98 -6.67
C ALA A 370 0.78 -19.70 -7.81
N SER A 371 0.14 -20.74 -8.37
CA SER A 371 0.64 -21.48 -9.53
C SER A 371 0.56 -20.64 -10.80
N GLU A 372 -0.45 -19.77 -10.88
CA GLU A 372 -0.80 -18.85 -11.97
C GLU A 372 -1.28 -19.56 -13.25
N ALA A 373 -0.75 -20.73 -13.60
CA ALA A 373 -1.15 -21.50 -14.77
C ALA A 373 -1.21 -23.00 -14.48
N GLY A 374 -2.10 -23.72 -15.17
CA GLY A 374 -2.31 -25.16 -14.99
C GLY A 374 -1.15 -26.01 -15.51
N THR A 375 -0.51 -25.60 -16.61
CA THR A 375 0.57 -26.38 -17.24
C THR A 375 1.95 -25.77 -17.02
N GLN A 376 2.98 -26.62 -17.03
CA GLN A 376 4.37 -26.17 -16.99
C GLN A 376 4.69 -25.25 -18.18
N ARG A 377 4.24 -25.62 -19.39
CA ARG A 377 4.41 -24.80 -20.59
C ARG A 377 3.99 -23.34 -20.37
N LEU A 378 2.79 -23.14 -19.85
CA LEU A 378 2.26 -21.79 -19.67
C LEU A 378 2.94 -21.06 -18.51
N ARG A 379 3.34 -21.76 -17.43
CA ARG A 379 4.18 -21.19 -16.37
C ARG A 379 5.53 -20.71 -16.90
N ASP A 380 6.13 -21.45 -17.84
CA ASP A 380 7.38 -21.03 -18.49
C ASP A 380 7.16 -19.81 -19.41
N VAL A 381 6.05 -19.76 -20.15
CA VAL A 381 5.66 -18.60 -20.96
C VAL A 381 5.58 -17.33 -20.11
N ILE A 382 4.98 -17.38 -18.93
CA ILE A 382 4.85 -16.23 -18.03
C ILE A 382 6.08 -16.03 -17.11
N ASN A 383 7.12 -16.85 -17.27
CA ASN A 383 8.33 -16.85 -16.45
C ASN A 383 8.04 -16.95 -14.94
N LYS A 384 7.11 -17.83 -14.55
CA LYS A 384 6.75 -18.01 -13.12
C LYS A 384 7.87 -18.72 -12.34
N GLY A 385 8.66 -19.59 -12.99
CA GLY A 385 9.80 -20.29 -12.37
C GLY A 385 9.40 -21.29 -11.30
N ILE A 386 8.20 -21.86 -11.37
CA ILE A 386 7.68 -22.92 -10.48
C ILE A 386 7.40 -24.15 -11.33
N THR A 387 7.92 -25.32 -10.92
CA THR A 387 7.69 -26.60 -11.60
C THR A 387 6.51 -27.36 -10.99
N ASP A 388 6.00 -28.37 -11.72
CA ASP A 388 5.01 -29.32 -11.19
C ASP A 388 5.53 -30.01 -9.92
N GLU A 389 6.82 -30.38 -9.91
CA GLU A 389 7.46 -31.00 -8.74
C GLU A 389 7.46 -30.09 -7.53
N ASN A 390 7.73 -28.79 -7.72
CA ASN A 390 7.66 -27.82 -6.61
C ASN A 390 6.23 -27.75 -6.03
N LEU A 391 5.21 -27.75 -6.89
CA LEU A 391 3.80 -27.69 -6.48
C LEU A 391 3.36 -28.95 -5.74
N LEU A 392 3.73 -30.12 -6.27
CA LEU A 392 3.37 -31.40 -5.66
C LEU A 392 4.13 -31.63 -4.35
N GLU A 393 5.45 -31.38 -4.33
CA GLU A 393 6.24 -31.57 -3.12
C GLU A 393 5.86 -30.57 -2.02
N GLY A 394 5.69 -29.27 -2.37
CA GLY A 394 5.24 -28.28 -1.41
C GLY A 394 3.85 -28.60 -0.82
N SER A 395 2.93 -29.11 -1.64
CA SER A 395 1.61 -29.56 -1.17
C SER A 395 1.71 -30.80 -0.28
N ARG A 396 2.55 -31.78 -0.65
CA ARG A 396 2.82 -32.96 0.18
C ARG A 396 3.35 -32.56 1.57
N GLN A 397 4.34 -31.67 1.58
CA GLN A 397 4.92 -31.18 2.84
C GLN A 397 3.86 -30.45 3.69
N ALA A 398 2.96 -29.70 3.06
CA ALA A 398 1.86 -29.07 3.74
C ALA A 398 0.94 -30.11 4.41
N PHE A 399 0.53 -31.16 3.68
CA PHE A 399 -0.34 -32.22 4.23
C PHE A 399 0.36 -33.00 5.34
N LEU A 400 1.61 -33.41 5.17
CA LEU A 400 2.41 -34.04 6.23
C LEU A 400 2.56 -33.15 7.46
N GLY A 401 2.57 -31.84 7.26
CA GLY A 401 2.56 -30.84 8.32
C GLY A 401 1.19 -30.66 8.97
N GLY A 402 0.16 -31.42 8.58
CA GLY A 402 -1.18 -31.41 9.17
C GLY A 402 -2.09 -30.28 8.65
N TRP A 403 -1.83 -29.70 7.48
CA TRP A 403 -2.82 -28.92 6.76
C TRP A 403 -3.77 -29.85 6.03
N ASP A 404 -5.04 -29.55 6.11
CA ASP A 404 -6.14 -30.25 5.44
C ASP A 404 -6.60 -29.54 4.14
N LYS A 405 -6.18 -28.27 3.97
CA LYS A 405 -6.60 -27.41 2.85
C LYS A 405 -5.44 -26.64 2.24
N VAL A 406 -5.39 -26.66 0.91
CA VAL A 406 -4.50 -25.83 0.09
C VAL A 406 -5.34 -25.01 -0.88
N LYS A 407 -5.10 -23.70 -0.95
CA LYS A 407 -5.74 -22.80 -1.90
C LYS A 407 -4.79 -22.54 -3.06
N LEU A 408 -5.25 -22.78 -4.27
CA LEU A 408 -4.49 -22.53 -5.50
C LEU A 408 -5.05 -21.31 -6.23
N TYR A 409 -4.17 -20.42 -6.70
CA TYR A 409 -4.54 -19.31 -7.56
C TYR A 409 -4.09 -19.55 -8.98
N PHE A 410 -5.01 -19.28 -9.93
CA PHE A 410 -4.77 -19.35 -11.36
C PHE A 410 -5.24 -18.08 -12.05
N MET A 411 -4.56 -17.72 -13.13
CA MET A 411 -4.94 -16.67 -14.07
C MET A 411 -5.53 -17.31 -15.31
N LEU A 412 -6.55 -16.69 -15.88
CA LEU A 412 -7.16 -17.07 -17.15
C LEU A 412 -6.92 -15.96 -18.19
N GLY A 413 -6.80 -16.33 -19.47
CA GLY A 413 -6.55 -15.38 -20.54
C GLY A 413 -5.07 -14.96 -20.66
N LEU A 414 -4.15 -15.81 -20.21
CA LEU A 414 -2.72 -15.55 -20.35
C LEU A 414 -2.28 -15.59 -21.82
N PRO A 415 -1.24 -14.83 -22.21
CA PRO A 415 -0.71 -14.89 -23.57
C PRO A 415 -0.36 -16.32 -24.00
N THR A 416 -0.83 -16.75 -25.18
CA THR A 416 -0.65 -18.09 -25.75
C THR A 416 -1.35 -19.23 -25.01
N GLU A 417 -2.31 -18.91 -24.13
CA GLU A 417 -3.12 -19.92 -23.43
C GLU A 417 -3.93 -20.77 -24.43
N THR A 418 -4.00 -22.06 -24.19
CA THR A 418 -4.77 -23.03 -24.97
C THR A 418 -5.76 -23.78 -24.08
N ASP A 419 -6.69 -24.52 -24.68
CA ASP A 419 -7.66 -25.33 -23.91
C ASP A 419 -6.95 -26.38 -23.03
N GLU A 420 -5.81 -26.92 -23.48
CA GLU A 420 -5.00 -27.85 -22.70
C GLU A 420 -4.44 -27.20 -21.47
N ASP A 421 -4.10 -25.91 -21.50
CA ASP A 421 -3.64 -25.17 -20.31
C ASP A 421 -4.76 -24.97 -19.29
N LEU A 422 -5.99 -24.76 -19.77
CA LEU A 422 -7.17 -24.65 -18.92
C LEU A 422 -7.52 -25.99 -18.27
N TYR A 423 -7.53 -27.07 -19.04
CA TYR A 423 -7.71 -28.44 -18.51
C TYR A 423 -6.58 -28.81 -17.54
N GLY A 424 -5.37 -28.32 -17.75
CA GLY A 424 -4.24 -28.49 -16.84
C GLY A 424 -4.46 -27.93 -15.45
N ILE A 425 -5.39 -26.97 -15.26
CA ILE A 425 -5.79 -26.49 -13.95
C ILE A 425 -6.49 -27.60 -13.16
N ALA A 426 -7.45 -28.29 -13.79
CA ALA A 426 -8.16 -29.39 -13.16
C ALA A 426 -7.23 -30.57 -12.88
N ASP A 427 -6.38 -30.93 -13.85
CA ASP A 427 -5.36 -31.99 -13.69
C ASP A 427 -4.43 -31.71 -12.50
N LEU A 428 -3.94 -30.50 -12.37
CA LEU A 428 -3.05 -30.12 -11.26
C LEU A 428 -3.78 -30.17 -9.92
N ALA A 429 -5.01 -29.70 -9.86
CA ALA A 429 -5.83 -29.74 -8.66
C ALA A 429 -6.12 -31.19 -8.23
N GLU A 430 -6.43 -32.08 -9.17
CA GLU A 430 -6.64 -33.51 -8.91
C GLU A 430 -5.36 -34.17 -8.38
N ARG A 431 -4.22 -33.95 -9.04
CA ARG A 431 -2.92 -34.50 -8.60
C ARG A 431 -2.56 -34.04 -7.18
N ILE A 432 -2.82 -32.79 -6.81
CA ILE A 432 -2.57 -32.27 -5.46
C ILE A 432 -3.57 -32.88 -4.47
N SER A 433 -4.85 -33.01 -4.86
CA SER A 433 -5.87 -33.62 -4.01
C SER A 433 -5.55 -35.11 -3.72
N CYS A 434 -5.06 -35.85 -4.70
CA CYS A 434 -4.63 -37.24 -4.52
C CYS A 434 -3.50 -37.40 -3.48
N LEU A 435 -2.63 -36.38 -3.29
CA LEU A 435 -1.60 -36.43 -2.26
C LEU A 435 -2.15 -36.47 -0.85
N LEU A 436 -3.30 -35.84 -0.60
CA LEU A 436 -3.96 -35.86 0.70
C LEU A 436 -4.41 -37.28 1.06
N TYR A 437 -4.93 -38.03 0.11
CA TYR A 437 -5.39 -39.42 0.32
C TYR A 437 -4.27 -40.44 0.43
N THR A 438 -3.07 -40.12 -0.03
CA THR A 438 -1.89 -41.00 0.03
C THR A 438 -0.93 -40.67 1.17
N SER A 439 -1.18 -39.59 1.91
CA SER A 439 -0.46 -39.25 3.14
C SER A 439 -1.13 -39.94 4.34
N ASP A 440 -0.40 -40.27 5.38
CA ASP A 440 -0.92 -40.90 6.61
C ASP A 440 -2.04 -40.08 7.30
N ALA A 441 -2.24 -38.83 6.87
CA ALA A 441 -3.34 -37.96 7.30
C ALA A 441 -4.71 -38.37 6.71
N ALA A 442 -4.75 -39.23 5.71
CA ALA A 442 -5.99 -39.69 5.07
C ALA A 442 -6.75 -40.78 5.85
N ASP A 443 -6.16 -41.34 6.92
CA ASP A 443 -6.78 -42.39 7.73
C ASP A 443 -7.90 -41.88 8.66
N ASP A 444 -8.09 -40.56 8.79
CA ASP A 444 -9.09 -39.94 9.68
C ASP A 444 -10.45 -39.61 8.99
N GLY A 445 -10.68 -40.04 7.76
CA GLY A 445 -12.01 -40.13 7.15
C GLY A 445 -12.77 -38.85 6.87
N GLU A 446 -12.12 -37.68 6.77
CA GLU A 446 -12.79 -36.44 6.40
C GLU A 446 -12.86 -36.24 4.88
N SER A 447 -14.07 -35.96 4.40
CA SER A 447 -14.37 -35.76 2.97
C SER A 447 -13.80 -34.43 2.46
N VAL A 448 -13.18 -34.46 1.28
CA VAL A 448 -12.79 -33.25 0.54
C VAL A 448 -14.03 -32.56 0.01
N ASP A 449 -14.28 -31.32 0.45
CA ASP A 449 -15.31 -30.46 -0.13
C ASP A 449 -14.71 -29.74 -1.34
N LEU A 450 -15.21 -30.08 -2.55
CA LEU A 450 -14.83 -29.48 -3.83
C LEU A 450 -15.71 -28.27 -4.17
N GLY A 451 -16.12 -27.48 -3.18
CA GLY A 451 -17.00 -26.34 -3.33
C GLY A 451 -16.48 -25.17 -4.16
#